data_31db0a0a33e5f925bff9f9b4a07d15e8
#
_entry.id   31db0a0a33e5f925bff9f9b4a07d15e8
#
_cell.length_a   1.000
_cell.length_b   1.000
_cell.length_c   1.000
_cell.angle_alpha   90.00
_cell.angle_beta   90.00
_cell.angle_gamma   90.00
#
_symmetry.space_group_name_H-M   'P 1'
#
loop_
_entity.id
_entity.type
_entity.pdbx_description
1 polymer ?
#
loop_
_entity_poly.entity_id
_entity_poly.type
_entity_poly.pdbx_seq_one_letter_code
_entity_poly.pdbx_strand_id
1 'polypeptide(L)'
;MKHRGIFITLEGIDGTGKSTQFRLLVEALRRRKLPVRATREPGGTQTGEQVREILLASKTGKLAPLAELALIYAARAQHLGEVVRPALEHGEIVVSDRYNDSSYAYQGYGRKLGVEVVRAFDRIVCGATQPDLTLVLDLSPRVALGRAQGRETRRRSRHGRFEAQGLAFHQRVRRGYLEIARRQPRRVKVVRADRPIAVIQAEIRNLVDKFLTEHESQGGNRNLGLGGRNKST
;
A
#
# COMPACT_ATOMS: atom_id res chain seq x y z
N MET A 1 27.24 -3.50 -10.10
CA MET A 1 25.81 -3.32 -10.40
C MET A 1 25.21 -2.42 -9.32
N LYS A 2 24.54 -1.31 -9.68
CA LYS A 2 23.77 -0.52 -8.70
C LYS A 2 22.65 -1.42 -8.16
N HIS A 3 22.60 -1.63 -6.84
CA HIS A 3 21.53 -2.39 -6.21
C HIS A 3 20.24 -1.60 -6.35
N ARG A 4 19.17 -2.26 -6.77
CA ARG A 4 17.84 -1.71 -6.84
C ARG A 4 17.35 -1.36 -5.43
N GLY A 5 16.71 -0.20 -5.27
CA GLY A 5 16.01 0.16 -4.03
C GLY A 5 14.94 -0.85 -3.62
N ILE A 6 14.36 -0.64 -2.46
CA ILE A 6 13.37 -1.54 -1.85
C ILE A 6 11.98 -0.93 -1.97
N PHE A 7 11.00 -1.75 -2.36
CA PHE A 7 9.61 -1.31 -2.49
C PHE A 7 8.71 -1.95 -1.42
N ILE A 8 8.20 -1.13 -0.49
CA ILE A 8 7.32 -1.55 0.61
C ILE A 8 5.94 -0.93 0.41
N THR A 9 4.87 -1.71 0.55
CA THR A 9 3.50 -1.22 0.46
C THR A 9 2.71 -1.50 1.74
N LEU A 10 1.82 -0.56 2.10
CA LEU A 10 0.83 -0.73 3.16
C LEU A 10 -0.56 -0.88 2.54
N GLU A 11 -1.24 -1.95 2.89
CA GLU A 11 -2.51 -2.36 2.32
C GLU A 11 -3.57 -2.60 3.40
N GLY A 12 -4.82 -2.75 2.98
CA GLY A 12 -5.96 -3.02 3.85
C GLY A 12 -7.15 -2.12 3.51
N ILE A 13 -8.34 -2.45 4.01
CA ILE A 13 -9.55 -1.67 3.79
C ILE A 13 -9.50 -0.30 4.49
N ASP A 14 -10.41 0.61 4.11
CA ASP A 14 -10.49 1.91 4.75
C ASP A 14 -10.90 1.75 6.23
N GLY A 15 -10.40 2.61 7.11
CA GLY A 15 -10.64 2.49 8.56
C GLY A 15 -9.66 1.60 9.33
N THR A 16 -8.74 0.88 8.68
CA THR A 16 -7.74 0.02 9.35
C THR A 16 -6.61 0.79 10.04
N GLY A 17 -6.47 2.10 9.80
CA GLY A 17 -5.40 2.91 10.38
C GLY A 17 -4.14 3.01 9.51
N LYS A 18 -4.21 2.61 8.22
CA LYS A 18 -3.08 2.67 7.29
C LYS A 18 -2.31 3.99 7.32
N SER A 19 -2.99 5.12 7.14
CA SER A 19 -2.32 6.43 7.07
C SER A 19 -1.54 6.80 8.33
N THR A 20 -2.02 6.35 9.51
CA THR A 20 -1.28 6.52 10.78
C THR A 20 -0.02 5.66 10.79
N GLN A 21 -0.15 4.37 10.47
CA GLN A 21 0.97 3.44 10.46
C GLN A 21 1.99 3.76 9.37
N PHE A 22 1.52 4.20 8.20
CA PHE A 22 2.36 4.68 7.10
C PHE A 22 3.24 5.87 7.56
N ARG A 23 2.65 6.91 8.14
CA ARG A 23 3.39 8.07 8.64
C ARG A 23 4.43 7.66 9.69
N LEU A 24 4.05 6.84 10.65
CA LEU A 24 4.94 6.36 11.71
C LEU A 24 6.09 5.50 11.17
N LEU A 25 5.83 4.66 10.16
CA LEU A 25 6.88 3.87 9.50
C LEU A 25 7.86 4.76 8.75
N VAL A 26 7.37 5.68 7.93
CA VAL A 26 8.21 6.64 7.18
C VAL A 26 9.08 7.46 8.12
N GLU A 27 8.51 7.98 9.22
CA GLU A 27 9.25 8.72 10.24
C GLU A 27 10.32 7.85 10.91
N ALA A 28 10.03 6.58 11.22
CA ALA A 28 10.98 5.67 11.82
C ALA A 28 12.17 5.37 10.90
N LEU A 29 11.92 5.13 9.61
CA LEU A 29 12.97 4.90 8.61
C LEU A 29 13.84 6.16 8.39
N ARG A 30 13.22 7.34 8.30
CA ARG A 30 13.94 8.62 8.14
C ARG A 30 14.80 8.96 9.34
N ARG A 31 14.35 8.67 10.58
CA ARG A 31 15.18 8.83 11.79
C ARG A 31 16.45 7.99 11.76
N ARG A 32 16.44 6.89 11.04
CA ARG A 32 17.62 6.04 10.78
C ARG A 32 18.49 6.56 9.63
N LYS A 33 18.18 7.76 9.09
CA LYS A 33 18.87 8.38 7.95
C LYS A 33 18.82 7.54 6.66
N LEU A 34 17.82 6.66 6.53
CA LEU A 34 17.62 5.88 5.32
C LEU A 34 17.01 6.78 4.21
N PRO A 35 17.39 6.60 2.94
CA PRO A 35 16.78 7.33 1.82
C PRO A 35 15.36 6.80 1.58
N VAL A 36 14.33 7.56 1.97
CA VAL A 36 12.92 7.14 1.92
C VAL A 36 12.10 8.02 0.99
N ARG A 37 11.53 7.41 -0.06
CA ARG A 37 10.48 7.98 -0.90
C ARG A 37 9.12 7.54 -0.38
N ALA A 38 8.39 8.45 0.26
CA ALA A 38 7.02 8.22 0.71
C ALA A 38 6.03 8.63 -0.38
N THR A 39 5.09 7.76 -0.73
CA THR A 39 4.11 8.00 -1.80
C THR A 39 2.79 7.28 -1.54
N ARG A 40 1.80 7.40 -2.45
CA ARG A 40 0.48 6.76 -2.31
C ARG A 40 -0.17 6.51 -3.66
N GLU A 41 -1.12 5.57 -3.69
CA GLU A 41 -2.00 5.31 -4.83
C GLU A 41 -3.49 5.25 -4.44
N PRO A 42 -4.41 5.63 -5.37
CA PRO A 42 -4.13 6.40 -6.58
C PRO A 42 -3.65 7.81 -6.22
N GLY A 43 -2.73 8.38 -7.01
CA GLY A 43 -2.13 9.68 -6.75
C GLY A 43 -0.61 9.67 -6.91
N GLY A 44 0.07 10.56 -6.18
CA GLY A 44 1.55 10.64 -6.14
C GLY A 44 2.18 11.40 -7.30
N THR A 45 1.42 11.79 -8.33
CA THR A 45 1.81 12.65 -9.45
C THR A 45 0.67 13.62 -9.76
N GLN A 46 0.93 14.67 -10.51
CA GLN A 46 -0.12 15.63 -10.89
C GLN A 46 -1.27 14.93 -11.62
N THR A 47 -0.98 14.13 -12.65
CA THR A 47 -1.98 13.33 -13.37
C THR A 47 -2.67 12.33 -12.45
N GLY A 48 -1.91 11.66 -11.59
CA GLY A 48 -2.45 10.70 -10.62
C GLY A 48 -3.44 11.32 -9.64
N GLU A 49 -3.21 12.55 -9.18
CA GLU A 49 -4.15 13.27 -8.30
C GLU A 49 -5.44 13.65 -9.03
N GLN A 50 -5.37 14.07 -10.30
CA GLN A 50 -6.56 14.32 -11.11
C GLN A 50 -7.41 13.06 -11.31
N VAL A 51 -6.77 11.95 -11.61
CA VAL A 51 -7.46 10.65 -11.69
C VAL A 51 -8.05 10.25 -10.33
N ARG A 52 -7.33 10.49 -9.24
CA ARG A 52 -7.83 10.26 -7.87
C ARG A 52 -9.11 11.06 -7.60
N GLU A 53 -9.16 12.32 -8.00
CA GLU A 53 -10.37 13.14 -7.86
C GLU A 53 -11.57 12.51 -8.60
N ILE A 54 -11.38 12.05 -9.83
CA ILE A 54 -12.41 11.34 -10.60
C ILE A 54 -12.86 10.06 -9.85
N LEU A 55 -11.91 9.27 -9.36
CA LEU A 55 -12.18 8.01 -8.69
C LEU A 55 -12.92 8.18 -7.36
N LEU A 56 -12.64 9.25 -6.62
CA LEU A 56 -13.21 9.49 -5.29
C LEU A 56 -14.46 10.36 -5.30
N ALA A 57 -14.69 11.15 -6.38
CA ALA A 57 -15.82 12.06 -6.44
C ALA A 57 -17.15 11.30 -6.48
N SER A 58 -18.04 11.63 -5.55
CA SER A 58 -19.42 11.13 -5.55
C SER A 58 -20.26 11.68 -6.72
N LYS A 59 -19.81 12.79 -7.32
CA LYS A 59 -20.50 13.50 -8.42
C LYS A 59 -20.28 12.91 -9.81
N THR A 60 -19.26 12.07 -10.02
CA THR A 60 -18.92 11.49 -11.33
C THR A 60 -19.83 10.33 -11.77
N GLY A 61 -20.96 10.12 -11.08
CA GLY A 61 -21.86 9.01 -11.36
C GLY A 61 -21.26 7.62 -11.07
N LYS A 62 -21.93 6.56 -11.53
CA LYS A 62 -21.40 5.19 -11.42
C LYS A 62 -20.31 4.97 -12.48
N LEU A 63 -19.06 4.77 -12.05
CA LEU A 63 -18.04 4.22 -12.96
C LEU A 63 -18.30 2.71 -13.15
N ALA A 64 -18.26 2.26 -14.39
CA ALA A 64 -18.22 0.83 -14.68
C ALA A 64 -16.96 0.23 -14.02
N PRO A 65 -17.01 -0.99 -13.45
CA PRO A 65 -15.87 -1.62 -12.78
C PRO A 65 -14.59 -1.65 -13.62
N LEU A 66 -14.70 -1.91 -14.91
CA LEU A 66 -13.55 -1.92 -15.82
C LEU A 66 -12.99 -0.51 -16.06
N ALA A 67 -13.83 0.52 -16.16
CA ALA A 67 -13.37 1.90 -16.26
C ALA A 67 -12.68 2.37 -14.98
N GLU A 68 -13.18 1.97 -13.80
CA GLU A 68 -12.54 2.21 -12.52
C GLU A 68 -11.12 1.58 -12.49
N LEU A 69 -11.00 0.33 -12.92
CA LEU A 69 -9.72 -0.38 -13.01
C LEU A 69 -8.76 0.31 -13.97
N ALA A 70 -9.23 0.68 -15.18
CA ALA A 70 -8.41 1.34 -16.19
C ALA A 70 -7.87 2.70 -15.69
N LEU A 71 -8.69 3.52 -15.04
CA LEU A 71 -8.26 4.78 -14.43
C LEU A 71 -7.21 4.57 -13.35
N ILE A 72 -7.37 3.56 -12.49
CA ILE A 72 -6.38 3.22 -11.46
C ILE A 72 -5.05 2.86 -12.11
N TYR A 73 -5.05 2.04 -13.16
CA TYR A 73 -3.83 1.64 -13.84
C TYR A 73 -3.22 2.76 -14.69
N ALA A 74 -4.02 3.68 -15.24
CA ALA A 74 -3.50 4.88 -15.90
C ALA A 74 -2.73 5.77 -14.90
N ALA A 75 -3.32 6.04 -13.72
CA ALA A 75 -2.64 6.77 -12.65
C ALA A 75 -1.36 6.06 -12.18
N ARG A 76 -1.40 4.73 -12.04
CA ARG A 76 -0.25 3.89 -11.65
C ARG A 76 0.86 3.92 -12.68
N ALA A 77 0.54 3.87 -13.98
CA ALA A 77 1.54 3.95 -15.04
C ALA A 77 2.37 5.24 -14.93
N GLN A 78 1.69 6.39 -14.72
CA GLN A 78 2.33 7.68 -14.52
C GLN A 78 3.17 7.70 -13.23
N HIS A 79 2.61 7.19 -12.12
CA HIS A 79 3.28 7.12 -10.83
C HIS A 79 4.54 6.24 -10.87
N LEU A 80 4.50 5.12 -11.58
CA LEU A 80 5.65 4.26 -11.80
C LEU A 80 6.76 4.98 -12.58
N GLY A 81 6.40 5.69 -13.65
CA GLY A 81 7.36 6.40 -14.50
C GLY A 81 8.02 7.58 -13.78
N GLU A 82 7.25 8.37 -13.06
CA GLU A 82 7.76 9.62 -12.48
C GLU A 82 8.34 9.46 -11.06
N VAL A 83 7.87 8.49 -10.28
CA VAL A 83 8.18 8.43 -8.85
C VAL A 83 8.83 7.10 -8.44
N VAL A 84 8.14 5.97 -8.70
CA VAL A 84 8.56 4.70 -8.10
C VAL A 84 9.84 4.17 -8.72
N ARG A 85 9.87 4.02 -10.06
CA ARG A 85 11.05 3.47 -10.76
C ARG A 85 12.28 4.34 -10.57
N PRO A 86 12.25 5.67 -10.77
CA PRO A 86 13.40 6.52 -10.50
C PRO A 86 13.92 6.40 -9.06
N ALA A 87 13.03 6.39 -8.06
CA ALA A 87 13.44 6.23 -6.67
C ALA A 87 14.14 4.88 -6.41
N LEU A 88 13.58 3.78 -6.97
CA LEU A 88 14.20 2.45 -6.87
C LEU A 88 15.57 2.37 -7.58
N GLU A 89 15.70 3.03 -8.72
CA GLU A 89 16.98 3.11 -9.46
C GLU A 89 18.04 3.91 -8.69
N HIS A 90 17.63 4.89 -7.88
CA HIS A 90 18.49 5.62 -6.97
C HIS A 90 18.80 4.90 -5.66
N GLY A 91 18.26 3.66 -5.47
CA GLY A 91 18.49 2.88 -4.26
C GLY A 91 17.66 3.34 -3.06
N GLU A 92 16.60 4.13 -3.27
CA GLU A 92 15.72 4.58 -2.19
C GLU A 92 14.79 3.45 -1.70
N ILE A 93 14.36 3.54 -0.45
CA ILE A 93 13.24 2.74 0.08
C ILE A 93 11.95 3.46 -0.30
N VAL A 94 11.22 2.92 -1.26
CA VAL A 94 9.89 3.43 -1.61
C VAL A 94 8.88 2.83 -0.64
N VAL A 95 8.15 3.68 0.08
CA VAL A 95 7.02 3.28 0.92
C VAL A 95 5.75 3.86 0.31
N SER A 96 4.81 3.00 -0.11
CA SER A 96 3.54 3.43 -0.72
C SER A 96 2.33 3.05 0.14
N ASP A 97 1.42 4.02 0.39
CA ASP A 97 0.06 3.73 0.87
C ASP A 97 -0.75 3.24 -0.32
N ARG A 98 -0.92 1.93 -0.45
CA ARG A 98 -1.49 1.15 -1.54
C ARG A 98 -0.59 1.02 -2.78
N TYR A 99 -0.85 -0.10 -3.49
CA TYR A 99 -0.31 -0.37 -4.81
C TYR A 99 -1.19 -1.42 -5.53
N ASN A 100 -0.61 -2.32 -6.31
CA ASN A 100 -1.33 -3.29 -7.15
C ASN A 100 -2.16 -4.31 -6.35
N ASP A 101 -1.75 -4.72 -5.15
CA ASP A 101 -2.54 -5.61 -4.28
C ASP A 101 -3.91 -5.00 -3.94
N SER A 102 -4.02 -3.65 -3.84
CA SER A 102 -5.29 -2.94 -3.76
C SER A 102 -6.19 -3.22 -4.96
N SER A 103 -5.67 -3.24 -6.18
CA SER A 103 -6.48 -3.50 -7.38
C SER A 103 -7.00 -4.93 -7.43
N TYR A 104 -6.17 -5.91 -7.04
CA TYR A 104 -6.63 -7.28 -6.88
C TYR A 104 -7.75 -7.37 -5.84
N ALA A 105 -7.57 -6.76 -4.67
CA ALA A 105 -8.57 -6.82 -3.60
C ALA A 105 -9.86 -6.06 -3.93
N TYR A 106 -9.77 -4.82 -4.42
CA TYR A 106 -10.94 -3.95 -4.66
C TYR A 106 -11.64 -4.28 -5.98
N GLN A 107 -10.92 -4.31 -7.11
CA GLN A 107 -11.53 -4.52 -8.42
C GLN A 107 -11.70 -6.02 -8.71
N GLY A 108 -10.68 -6.83 -8.42
CA GLY A 108 -10.73 -8.28 -8.65
C GLY A 108 -11.80 -8.95 -7.79
N TYR A 109 -11.67 -8.84 -6.46
CA TYR A 109 -12.60 -9.47 -5.51
C TYR A 109 -13.80 -8.59 -5.20
N GLY A 110 -13.60 -7.31 -4.85
CA GLY A 110 -14.64 -6.38 -4.44
C GLY A 110 -15.68 -6.13 -5.51
N ARG A 111 -15.24 -5.67 -6.69
CA ARG A 111 -16.09 -5.44 -7.89
C ARG A 111 -16.42 -6.71 -8.65
N LYS A 112 -15.82 -7.85 -8.30
CA LYS A 112 -16.02 -9.14 -8.96
C LYS A 112 -15.59 -9.16 -10.45
N LEU A 113 -14.61 -8.34 -10.84
CA LEU A 113 -14.03 -8.40 -12.19
C LEU A 113 -13.25 -9.69 -12.45
N GLY A 114 -12.84 -10.37 -11.37
CA GLY A 114 -11.94 -11.53 -11.47
C GLY A 114 -10.47 -11.16 -11.43
N VAL A 115 -9.65 -12.09 -10.96
CA VAL A 115 -8.20 -11.90 -10.73
C VAL A 115 -7.45 -11.79 -12.06
N GLU A 116 -7.92 -12.50 -13.09
CA GLU A 116 -7.26 -12.54 -14.40
C GLU A 116 -7.31 -11.20 -15.13
N VAL A 117 -8.45 -10.49 -15.05
CA VAL A 117 -8.57 -9.15 -15.64
C VAL A 117 -7.57 -8.19 -14.99
N VAL A 118 -7.48 -8.21 -13.65
CA VAL A 118 -6.52 -7.37 -12.93
C VAL A 118 -5.08 -7.75 -13.28
N ARG A 119 -4.79 -9.06 -13.39
CA ARG A 119 -3.46 -9.58 -13.76
C ARG A 119 -3.02 -9.12 -15.14
N ALA A 120 -3.94 -9.03 -16.10
CA ALA A 120 -3.63 -8.53 -17.45
C ALA A 120 -3.13 -7.07 -17.40
N PHE A 121 -3.84 -6.20 -16.66
CA PHE A 121 -3.40 -4.81 -16.45
C PHE A 121 -2.08 -4.73 -15.67
N ASP A 122 -1.96 -5.54 -14.62
CA ASP A 122 -0.75 -5.58 -13.78
C ASP A 122 0.49 -5.94 -14.58
N ARG A 123 0.39 -6.97 -15.42
CA ARG A 123 1.49 -7.40 -16.29
C ARG A 123 1.93 -6.30 -17.26
N ILE A 124 0.97 -5.56 -17.85
CA ILE A 124 1.26 -4.50 -18.83
C ILE A 124 1.89 -3.28 -18.13
N VAL A 125 1.32 -2.85 -17.00
CA VAL A 125 1.68 -1.58 -16.37
C VAL A 125 2.80 -1.75 -15.34
N CYS A 126 2.65 -2.70 -14.43
CA CYS A 126 3.61 -2.90 -13.34
C CYS A 126 4.82 -3.74 -13.79
N GLY A 127 4.57 -4.78 -14.60
CA GLY A 127 5.63 -5.67 -15.08
C GLY A 127 6.48 -6.22 -13.93
N ALA A 128 7.78 -6.00 -14.01
CA ALA A 128 8.73 -6.42 -12.99
C ALA A 128 8.75 -5.51 -11.73
N THR A 129 8.06 -4.36 -11.75
CA THR A 129 8.00 -3.46 -10.60
C THR A 129 6.93 -3.96 -9.62
N GLN A 130 7.31 -4.92 -8.79
CA GLN A 130 6.46 -5.50 -7.76
C GLN A 130 6.98 -5.15 -6.37
N PRO A 131 6.10 -5.03 -5.34
CA PRO A 131 6.56 -4.79 -3.98
C PRO A 131 7.43 -5.94 -3.46
N ASP A 132 8.50 -5.60 -2.77
CA ASP A 132 9.37 -6.56 -2.10
C ASP A 132 8.74 -7.01 -0.76
N LEU A 133 8.01 -6.10 -0.10
CA LEU A 133 7.25 -6.37 1.12
C LEU A 133 5.91 -5.64 1.09
N THR A 134 4.82 -6.36 1.34
CA THR A 134 3.48 -5.80 1.53
C THR A 134 2.99 -6.06 2.95
N LEU A 135 2.55 -5.00 3.64
CA LEU A 135 1.98 -5.05 4.98
C LEU A 135 0.46 -4.85 4.89
N VAL A 136 -0.30 -5.92 5.07
CA VAL A 136 -1.77 -5.87 5.06
C VAL A 136 -2.28 -5.64 6.47
N LEU A 137 -2.84 -4.45 6.73
CA LEU A 137 -3.53 -4.15 7.98
C LEU A 137 -4.91 -4.79 7.95
N ASP A 138 -5.06 -5.88 8.70
CA ASP A 138 -6.31 -6.65 8.76
C ASP A 138 -7.20 -6.20 9.91
N LEU A 139 -8.44 -5.87 9.59
CA LEU A 139 -9.48 -5.49 10.54
C LEU A 139 -10.85 -5.97 10.05
N SER A 140 -11.72 -6.33 10.98
CA SER A 140 -13.12 -6.63 10.65
C SER A 140 -13.76 -5.47 9.89
N PRO A 141 -14.42 -5.69 8.75
CA PRO A 141 -15.06 -4.62 7.97
C PRO A 141 -16.10 -3.84 8.77
N ARG A 142 -16.83 -4.45 9.70
CA ARG A 142 -17.76 -3.74 10.59
C ARG A 142 -17.04 -2.68 11.43
N VAL A 143 -15.92 -3.05 12.05
CA VAL A 143 -15.13 -2.14 12.89
C VAL A 143 -14.47 -1.07 12.04
N ALA A 144 -13.92 -1.45 10.89
CA ALA A 144 -13.23 -0.55 9.97
C ALA A 144 -14.17 0.54 9.43
N LEU A 145 -15.36 0.17 8.97
CA LEU A 145 -16.38 1.11 8.49
C LEU A 145 -16.87 2.05 9.61
N GLY A 146 -17.09 1.54 10.81
CA GLY A 146 -17.45 2.40 11.95
C GLY A 146 -16.37 3.43 12.27
N ARG A 147 -15.08 3.04 12.21
CA ARG A 147 -13.94 3.98 12.38
C ARG A 147 -13.86 5.01 11.23
N ALA A 148 -14.15 4.61 10.00
CA ALA A 148 -14.14 5.51 8.85
C ALA A 148 -15.24 6.57 8.98
N GLN A 149 -16.48 6.17 9.24
CA GLN A 149 -17.62 7.07 9.46
C GLN A 149 -17.41 8.05 10.61
N GLY A 150 -16.87 7.61 11.74
CA GLY A 150 -16.58 8.48 12.90
C GLY A 150 -15.50 9.55 12.62
N ARG A 151 -14.63 9.35 11.62
CA ARG A 151 -13.64 10.36 11.18
C ARG A 151 -14.25 11.41 10.24
N GLU A 152 -15.18 11.00 9.39
CA GLU A 152 -15.85 11.87 8.41
C GLU A 152 -16.77 12.88 9.09
N THR A 153 -17.53 12.46 10.10
CA THR A 153 -18.33 13.37 10.93
C THR A 153 -17.49 14.47 11.57
N ARG A 154 -16.22 14.19 11.91
CA ARG A 154 -15.28 15.18 12.46
C ARG A 154 -14.66 16.09 11.43
N ARG A 155 -14.54 15.66 10.16
CA ARG A 155 -13.82 16.40 9.09
C ARG A 155 -14.72 17.10 8.07
N ARG A 156 -16.07 17.02 8.18
CA ARG A 156 -17.01 17.51 7.16
C ARG A 156 -16.72 17.04 5.73
N SER A 157 -15.96 15.95 5.55
CA SER A 157 -15.66 15.43 4.23
C SER A 157 -16.76 14.48 3.78
N ARG A 158 -17.20 14.58 2.51
CA ARG A 158 -18.19 13.68 1.92
C ARG A 158 -17.60 12.26 1.83
N HIS A 159 -18.45 11.25 2.04
CA HIS A 159 -18.10 9.84 1.89
C HIS A 159 -17.39 9.59 0.55
N GLY A 160 -16.20 9.05 0.60
CA GLY A 160 -15.51 8.59 -0.58
C GLY A 160 -16.32 7.47 -1.25
N ARG A 161 -16.25 7.39 -2.60
CA ARG A 161 -16.99 6.42 -3.39
C ARG A 161 -16.82 4.97 -2.92
N PHE A 162 -15.64 4.61 -2.44
CA PHE A 162 -15.34 3.27 -1.93
C PHE A 162 -15.89 3.05 -0.52
N GLU A 163 -15.89 4.05 0.32
CA GLU A 163 -16.44 4.01 1.68
C GLU A 163 -17.96 3.89 1.69
N ALA A 164 -18.62 4.46 0.66
CA ALA A 164 -20.06 4.32 0.44
C ALA A 164 -20.49 2.90 0.02
N GLN A 165 -19.55 1.97 -0.25
CA GLN A 165 -19.87 0.59 -0.57
C GLN A 165 -20.34 -0.17 0.70
N GLY A 166 -21.34 -1.02 0.54
CA GLY A 166 -21.90 -1.80 1.64
C GLY A 166 -20.91 -2.81 2.24
N LEU A 167 -21.25 -3.31 3.43
CA LEU A 167 -20.44 -4.26 4.20
C LEU A 167 -19.97 -5.48 3.38
N ALA A 168 -20.87 -6.04 2.55
CA ALA A 168 -20.54 -7.21 1.70
C ALA A 168 -19.41 -6.94 0.70
N PHE A 169 -19.28 -5.71 0.19
CA PHE A 169 -18.17 -5.30 -0.67
C PHE A 169 -16.85 -5.35 0.12
N HIS A 170 -16.79 -4.71 1.29
CA HIS A 170 -15.59 -4.69 2.11
C HIS A 170 -15.20 -6.06 2.65
N GLN A 171 -16.16 -6.96 2.88
CA GLN A 171 -15.89 -8.36 3.21
C GLN A 171 -15.18 -9.08 2.06
N ARG A 172 -15.60 -8.86 0.80
CA ARG A 172 -14.92 -9.42 -0.36
C ARG A 172 -13.52 -8.83 -0.53
N VAL A 173 -13.36 -7.53 -0.36
CA VAL A 173 -12.04 -6.86 -0.43
C VAL A 173 -11.09 -7.44 0.62
N ARG A 174 -11.53 -7.55 1.89
CA ARG A 174 -10.73 -8.18 2.95
C ARG A 174 -10.34 -9.62 2.59
N ARG A 175 -11.30 -10.42 2.10
CA ARG A 175 -11.02 -11.79 1.61
C ARG A 175 -9.94 -11.77 0.54
N GLY A 176 -10.00 -10.81 -0.40
CA GLY A 176 -8.99 -10.65 -1.45
C GLY A 176 -7.59 -10.46 -0.89
N TYR A 177 -7.41 -9.55 0.07
CA TYR A 177 -6.13 -9.33 0.71
C TYR A 177 -5.61 -10.58 1.45
N LEU A 178 -6.47 -11.25 2.21
CA LEU A 178 -6.09 -12.47 2.94
C LEU A 178 -5.72 -13.62 1.98
N GLU A 179 -6.40 -13.73 0.85
CA GLU A 179 -6.07 -14.73 -0.17
C GLU A 179 -4.73 -14.42 -0.86
N ILE A 180 -4.43 -13.15 -1.14
CA ILE A 180 -3.12 -12.72 -1.65
C ILE A 180 -2.02 -13.08 -0.63
N ALA A 181 -2.22 -12.77 0.64
CA ALA A 181 -1.27 -13.10 1.70
C ALA A 181 -1.03 -14.61 1.82
N ARG A 182 -2.10 -15.43 1.73
CA ARG A 182 -1.99 -16.89 1.75
C ARG A 182 -1.18 -17.44 0.58
N ARG A 183 -1.34 -16.85 -0.62
CA ARG A 183 -0.62 -17.27 -1.84
C ARG A 183 0.82 -16.77 -1.89
N GLN A 184 1.12 -15.67 -1.23
CA GLN A 184 2.44 -15.01 -1.27
C GLN A 184 2.99 -14.72 0.13
N PRO A 185 3.11 -15.71 1.04
CA PRO A 185 3.43 -15.48 2.45
C PRO A 185 4.85 -14.96 2.67
N ARG A 186 5.75 -15.12 1.70
CA ARG A 186 7.10 -14.55 1.77
C ARG A 186 7.06 -13.03 1.63
N ARG A 187 6.26 -12.50 0.70
CA ARG A 187 6.15 -11.08 0.37
C ARG A 187 5.10 -10.35 1.21
N VAL A 188 3.95 -10.99 1.47
CA VAL A 188 2.77 -10.34 2.08
C VAL A 188 2.61 -10.78 3.53
N LYS A 189 2.69 -9.81 4.45
CA LYS A 189 2.54 -10.02 5.89
C LYS A 189 1.22 -9.40 6.37
N VAL A 190 0.45 -10.17 7.10
CA VAL A 190 -0.82 -9.70 7.70
C VAL A 190 -0.55 -9.20 9.11
N VAL A 191 -0.94 -7.96 9.38
CA VAL A 191 -0.81 -7.29 10.67
C VAL A 191 -2.20 -7.03 11.24
N ARG A 192 -2.51 -7.57 12.41
CA ARG A 192 -3.80 -7.33 13.08
C ARG A 192 -3.93 -5.87 13.51
N ALA A 193 -4.99 -5.19 13.03
CA ALA A 193 -5.23 -3.75 13.23
C ALA A 193 -6.31 -3.44 14.29
N ASP A 194 -6.68 -4.43 15.09
CA ASP A 194 -7.63 -4.31 16.21
C ASP A 194 -6.93 -4.02 17.57
N ARG A 195 -5.65 -3.71 17.53
CA ARG A 195 -4.78 -3.45 18.70
C ARG A 195 -4.41 -1.96 18.82
N PRO A 196 -3.79 -1.53 19.93
CA PRO A 196 -3.27 -0.17 20.10
C PRO A 196 -2.27 0.21 19.00
N ILE A 197 -2.28 1.49 18.60
CA ILE A 197 -1.43 2.03 17.52
C ILE A 197 0.05 1.68 17.73
N ALA A 198 0.55 1.81 18.96
CA ALA A 198 1.95 1.53 19.29
C ALA A 198 2.32 0.04 19.10
N VAL A 199 1.41 -0.86 19.45
CA VAL A 199 1.60 -2.31 19.29
C VAL A 199 1.65 -2.70 17.81
N ILE A 200 0.73 -2.15 17.00
CA ILE A 200 0.71 -2.36 15.55
C ILE A 200 2.01 -1.82 14.94
N GLN A 201 2.43 -0.62 15.34
CA GLN A 201 3.65 0.00 14.83
C GLN A 201 4.91 -0.79 15.22
N ALA A 202 4.96 -1.33 16.42
CA ALA A 202 6.10 -2.19 16.85
C ALA A 202 6.21 -3.44 15.96
N GLU A 203 5.09 -4.12 15.68
CA GLU A 203 5.07 -5.28 14.78
C GLU A 203 5.47 -4.91 13.35
N ILE A 204 4.93 -3.80 12.81
CA ILE A 204 5.30 -3.30 11.48
C ILE A 204 6.80 -3.06 11.40
N ARG A 205 7.39 -2.36 12.39
CA ARG A 205 8.84 -2.11 12.41
C ARG A 205 9.64 -3.40 12.47
N ASN A 206 9.26 -4.33 13.33
CA ASN A 206 9.94 -5.62 13.42
C ASN A 206 9.93 -6.40 12.09
N LEU A 207 8.79 -6.41 11.38
CA LEU A 207 8.67 -7.04 10.06
C LEU A 207 9.56 -6.36 9.02
N VAL A 208 9.58 -5.02 9.01
CA VAL A 208 10.41 -4.25 8.09
C VAL A 208 11.90 -4.42 8.42
N ASP A 209 12.29 -4.35 9.70
CA ASP A 209 13.67 -4.50 10.12
C ASP A 209 14.22 -5.89 9.76
N LYS A 210 13.44 -6.94 10.04
CA LYS A 210 13.78 -8.30 9.63
C LYS A 210 13.97 -8.40 8.12
N PHE A 211 13.03 -7.86 7.34
CA PHE A 211 13.12 -7.88 5.89
C PHE A 211 14.36 -7.14 5.39
N LEU A 212 14.68 -5.95 5.92
CA LEU A 212 15.85 -5.17 5.53
C LEU A 212 17.15 -5.92 5.83
N THR A 213 17.24 -6.54 7.01
CA THR A 213 18.43 -7.35 7.41
C THR A 213 18.61 -8.57 6.51
N GLU A 214 17.54 -9.28 6.17
CA GLU A 214 17.57 -10.43 5.26
C GLU A 214 17.98 -10.01 3.84
N HIS A 215 17.48 -8.86 3.38
CA HIS A 215 17.81 -8.31 2.06
C HIS A 215 19.28 -7.91 1.95
N GLU A 216 19.84 -7.28 2.98
CA GLU A 216 21.27 -6.95 3.06
C GLU A 216 22.16 -8.19 3.06
N SER A 217 21.77 -9.23 3.80
CA SER A 217 22.53 -10.49 3.91
C SER A 217 22.58 -11.26 2.58
N GLN A 218 21.58 -11.10 1.71
CA GLN A 218 21.51 -11.75 0.39
C GLN A 218 22.24 -10.98 -0.74
N GLY A 219 23.04 -9.96 -0.41
CA GLY A 219 23.77 -9.14 -1.37
C GLY A 219 23.02 -7.90 -1.83
N GLY A 220 21.88 -7.63 -1.21
CA GLY A 220 21.20 -6.34 -1.31
C GLY A 220 22.00 -5.29 -0.55
N ASN A 221 22.17 -4.19 -1.16
CA ASN A 221 22.78 -2.92 -0.78
C ASN A 221 23.44 -2.82 0.63
N ARG A 222 24.72 -3.18 0.76
CA ARG A 222 25.52 -3.00 1.98
C ARG A 222 25.65 -1.52 2.43
N ASN A 223 25.12 -0.58 1.66
CA ASN A 223 25.22 0.86 1.89
C ASN A 223 23.99 1.50 2.55
N LEU A 224 23.00 0.74 3.03
CA LEU A 224 21.86 1.31 3.76
C LEU A 224 22.22 1.79 5.19
N GLY A 225 23.47 1.72 5.60
CA GLY A 225 23.96 2.35 6.84
C GLY A 225 23.40 1.76 8.15
N LEU A 226 22.97 0.50 8.14
CA LEU A 226 22.44 -0.16 9.34
C LEU A 226 23.51 -0.63 10.35
N GLY A 227 24.79 -0.42 10.03
CA GLY A 227 25.94 -0.87 10.79
C GLY A 227 26.41 0.14 11.86
N GLY A 228 25.57 0.49 12.81
CA GLY A 228 25.92 1.37 13.93
C GLY A 228 25.48 0.80 15.27
N ARG A 229 25.90 -0.43 15.66
CA ARG A 229 25.92 -0.80 17.06
C ARG A 229 27.31 -0.51 17.61
N ASN A 230 27.41 0.55 18.41
CA ASN A 230 28.49 0.81 19.33
C ASN A 230 28.93 -0.49 20.04
N LYS A 231 30.15 -0.91 19.77
CA LYS A 231 30.95 -1.62 20.80
C LYS A 231 31.64 -0.51 21.56
N SER A 232 31.11 -0.17 22.73
CA SER A 232 31.83 0.55 23.76
C SER A 232 32.49 -0.49 24.61
N THR A 233 33.79 -0.54 24.59
CA THR A 233 34.66 -1.03 25.67
C THR A 233 34.45 -0.18 26.91
#